data_b75bae727dc90dec8c0c60f6a1436519
#
_entry.id   b75bae727dc90dec8c0c60f6a1436519
#
_cell.length_a   1.000
_cell.length_b   1.000
_cell.length_c   1.000
_cell.angle_alpha   90.00
_cell.angle_beta   90.00
_cell.angle_gamma   90.00
#
_symmetry.space_group_name_H-M   'P 1'
#
loop_
_entity.id
_entity.type
_entity.pdbx_description
1 polymer ?
#
loop_
_entity_poly.entity_id
_entity_poly.type
_entity_poly.pdbx_seq_one_letter_code
_entity_poly.pdbx_strand_id
1 'polypeptide(L)'
;MYFLAYRGAPDAARDWEARGRAAARARGAALHAKTFAMRDGAALLLGWIRARPVDLDAAIRQDGARLEADTLPGGGRIAADLDSGAVTLSAAATSPEQIHYAVRGGALLAANDGRLLLRSLGMDLDPAAVFAILQLGAIPAPLSIARGVRKVPPGQTVTVDGAGRESTMPYAWETEGATIGAVAAEGEIRARLVDALPRPGAGPVTLFFSGGVDSGVLADQLKRSGHEDVTLLNYAFDADDPESAVAEEMAGHIGFPFVRILPEAHAIEHVLERVGAEYSYPFGDVSTLPTNTMIHAALGRVARDSQLVEGTGADGIMGLGSGLAIWRRFDAAPGAVKQLGALAYRTFGMWRSGGTPRKVLWVLRTLAQMPLVDAAVLSQNALEGIAYRIPESERRRIAEAVAQSYAAPVAGHEVAAQASLTDLMHTCSGIFAAKSFDPLRAAGLPVTYPFLAPRLTELAALLAPDCVYRNGVDKPVLKAMLRQSVPAHLVDRPKHGFEPPMARYLRMPEFRAYLNDVVLSSGNAVLDHVDKAATRRMIDYSGRHAMANREVHNYLWALTFLTAWVAAQKGA
;
A
#
# COMPACT_ATOMS: atom_id res chain seq x y z
N MET A 1 -6.55 1.79 15.05
CA MET A 1 -7.17 3.12 15.32
C MET A 1 -7.73 3.69 14.03
N TYR A 2 -8.97 4.15 14.06
CA TYR A 2 -9.59 4.81 12.91
C TYR A 2 -9.96 6.23 13.29
N PHE A 3 -9.83 7.14 12.34
CA PHE A 3 -10.13 8.56 12.51
C PHE A 3 -11.35 8.95 11.68
N LEU A 4 -12.15 9.88 12.20
CA LEU A 4 -13.25 10.51 11.46
C LEU A 4 -13.31 12.01 11.81
N ALA A 5 -13.71 12.81 10.83
CA ALA A 5 -13.98 14.24 11.02
C ALA A 5 -15.23 14.63 10.25
N TYR A 6 -15.94 15.60 10.81
CA TYR A 6 -17.07 16.25 10.18
C TYR A 6 -17.02 17.76 10.45
N ARG A 7 -17.24 18.57 9.43
CA ARG A 7 -17.47 20.02 9.55
C ARG A 7 -18.74 20.39 8.81
N GLY A 8 -19.69 21.05 9.48
CA GLY A 8 -20.97 21.45 8.91
C GLY A 8 -22.01 21.77 9.97
N ALA A 9 -23.30 21.63 9.66
CA ALA A 9 -24.39 21.93 10.59
C ALA A 9 -24.28 21.13 11.90
N PRO A 10 -24.53 21.77 13.08
CA PRO A 10 -24.38 21.09 14.39
C PRO A 10 -25.26 19.84 14.56
N ASP A 11 -26.47 19.82 14.00
CA ASP A 11 -27.34 18.65 14.07
C ASP A 11 -26.77 17.48 13.28
N ALA A 12 -26.25 17.72 12.08
CA ALA A 12 -25.59 16.68 11.29
C ALA A 12 -24.27 16.19 11.91
N ALA A 13 -23.59 17.01 12.71
CA ALA A 13 -22.44 16.56 13.50
C ALA A 13 -22.84 15.49 14.52
N ARG A 14 -23.99 15.63 15.19
CA ARG A 14 -24.53 14.62 16.11
C ARG A 14 -24.88 13.32 15.40
N ASP A 15 -25.46 13.39 14.21
CA ASP A 15 -25.74 12.22 13.39
C ASP A 15 -24.46 11.51 12.96
N TRP A 16 -23.43 12.27 12.58
CA TRP A 16 -22.13 11.73 12.19
C TRP A 16 -21.43 11.05 13.39
N GLU A 17 -21.52 11.66 14.57
CA GLU A 17 -21.02 11.06 15.82
C GLU A 17 -21.76 9.76 16.14
N ALA A 18 -23.09 9.70 15.99
CA ALA A 18 -23.87 8.50 16.22
C ALA A 18 -23.47 7.36 15.27
N ARG A 19 -23.22 7.66 13.99
CA ARG A 19 -22.69 6.70 13.00
C ARG A 19 -21.28 6.22 13.39
N GLY A 20 -20.42 7.13 13.84
CA GLY A 20 -19.09 6.77 14.37
C GLY A 20 -19.17 5.85 15.59
N ARG A 21 -20.11 6.07 16.52
CA ARG A 21 -20.36 5.18 17.67
C ARG A 21 -20.87 3.81 17.23
N ALA A 22 -21.75 3.73 16.23
CA ALA A 22 -22.22 2.48 15.67
C ALA A 22 -21.06 1.69 15.01
N ALA A 23 -20.24 2.37 14.21
CA ALA A 23 -19.08 1.78 13.58
C ALA A 23 -18.03 1.30 14.59
N ALA A 24 -17.87 2.01 15.71
CA ALA A 24 -16.99 1.61 16.81
C ALA A 24 -17.51 0.33 17.48
N ARG A 25 -18.78 0.26 17.83
CA ARG A 25 -19.39 -0.95 18.42
C ARG A 25 -19.24 -2.18 17.54
N ALA A 26 -19.45 -2.02 16.23
CA ALA A 26 -19.26 -3.11 15.26
C ALA A 26 -17.82 -3.66 15.22
N ARG A 27 -16.86 -2.91 15.73
CA ARG A 27 -15.42 -3.27 15.82
C ARG A 27 -14.96 -3.64 17.24
N GLY A 28 -15.88 -3.78 18.19
CA GLY A 28 -15.52 -4.01 19.60
C GLY A 28 -14.71 -2.85 20.21
N ALA A 29 -14.92 -1.63 19.75
CA ALA A 29 -14.20 -0.43 20.12
C ALA A 29 -15.15 0.69 20.58
N ALA A 30 -14.59 1.80 21.07
CA ALA A 30 -15.33 3.01 21.41
C ALA A 30 -14.95 4.17 20.51
N LEU A 31 -15.88 5.09 20.27
CA LEU A 31 -15.62 6.39 19.69
C LEU A 31 -15.25 7.36 20.81
N HIS A 32 -14.07 7.95 20.72
CA HIS A 32 -13.59 9.06 21.53
C HIS A 32 -13.62 10.30 20.65
N ALA A 33 -14.50 11.27 20.94
CA ALA A 33 -14.73 12.41 20.05
C ALA A 33 -14.91 13.71 20.85
N LYS A 34 -14.53 14.82 20.23
CA LYS A 34 -14.73 16.19 20.74
C LYS A 34 -15.31 17.04 19.62
N THR A 35 -16.31 17.86 19.97
CA THR A 35 -16.95 18.78 19.05
C THR A 35 -16.61 20.21 19.44
N PHE A 36 -16.28 21.02 18.45
CA PHE A 36 -15.93 22.43 18.57
C PHE A 36 -16.95 23.28 17.82
N ALA A 37 -17.34 24.40 18.39
CA ALA A 37 -18.12 25.41 17.70
C ALA A 37 -17.20 26.27 16.82
N MET A 38 -17.63 26.53 15.59
CA MET A 38 -16.94 27.44 14.66
C MET A 38 -17.64 28.79 14.61
N ARG A 39 -16.92 29.84 14.25
CA ARG A 39 -17.43 31.20 14.23
C ARG A 39 -18.56 31.43 13.21
N ASP A 40 -18.56 30.65 12.12
CA ASP A 40 -19.59 30.65 11.08
C ASP A 40 -20.88 29.92 11.47
N GLY A 41 -20.98 29.44 12.72
CA GLY A 41 -22.11 28.65 13.24
C GLY A 41 -22.05 27.16 12.90
N ALA A 42 -21.03 26.71 12.18
CA ALA A 42 -20.80 25.28 11.94
C ALA A 42 -20.24 24.59 13.20
N ALA A 43 -20.30 23.26 13.21
CA ALA A 43 -19.62 22.42 14.19
C ALA A 43 -18.50 21.63 13.51
N LEU A 44 -17.36 21.50 14.20
CA LEU A 44 -16.27 20.60 13.84
C LEU A 44 -16.25 19.44 14.84
N LEU A 45 -16.48 18.22 14.36
CA LEU A 45 -16.32 16.98 15.12
C LEU A 45 -15.01 16.32 14.72
N LEU A 46 -14.16 16.00 15.70
CA LEU A 46 -12.98 15.16 15.56
C LEU A 46 -13.15 13.92 16.43
N GLY A 47 -12.87 12.74 15.88
CA GLY A 47 -13.08 11.50 16.63
C GLY A 47 -12.15 10.36 16.23
N TRP A 48 -11.82 9.53 17.21
CA TRP A 48 -10.99 8.33 17.07
C TRP A 48 -11.74 7.09 17.54
N ILE A 49 -11.79 6.07 16.71
CA ILE A 49 -12.35 4.76 17.05
C ILE A 49 -11.20 3.85 17.46
N ARG A 50 -11.15 3.44 18.73
CA ARG A 50 -10.18 2.47 19.24
C ARG A 50 -10.68 1.78 20.52
N ALA A 51 -10.09 0.59 20.82
CA ALA A 51 -10.45 -0.18 22.01
C ALA A 51 -9.97 0.48 23.32
N ARG A 52 -8.79 1.13 23.29
CA ARG A 52 -8.24 1.82 24.49
C ARG A 52 -8.65 3.29 24.48
N PRO A 53 -8.83 3.91 25.65
CA PRO A 53 -9.13 5.34 25.74
C PRO A 53 -8.14 6.23 25.00
N VAL A 54 -8.62 7.34 24.47
CA VAL A 54 -7.82 8.42 23.86
C VAL A 54 -7.89 9.61 24.81
N ASP A 55 -6.74 10.11 25.21
CA ASP A 55 -6.66 11.44 25.80
C ASP A 55 -6.84 12.46 24.68
N LEU A 56 -8.05 13.02 24.59
CA LEU A 56 -8.41 13.95 23.53
C LEU A 56 -7.69 15.29 23.66
N ASP A 57 -7.33 15.70 24.85
CA ASP A 57 -6.62 16.98 25.06
C ASP A 57 -5.15 16.84 24.63
N ALA A 58 -4.56 15.67 24.79
CA ALA A 58 -3.22 15.37 24.24
C ALA A 58 -3.26 15.09 22.73
N ALA A 59 -4.34 14.48 22.22
CA ALA A 59 -4.48 14.15 20.81
C ALA A 59 -4.80 15.35 19.93
N ILE A 60 -5.44 16.40 20.49
CA ILE A 60 -5.83 17.63 19.79
C ILE A 60 -5.02 18.79 20.39
N ARG A 61 -4.05 19.27 19.62
CA ARG A 61 -3.29 20.47 19.97
C ARG A 61 -4.10 21.68 19.59
N GLN A 62 -4.40 22.54 20.55
CA GLN A 62 -5.14 23.78 20.33
C GLN A 62 -4.27 25.00 20.68
N ASP A 63 -4.17 25.93 19.72
CA ASP A 63 -3.53 27.22 19.92
C ASP A 63 -4.50 28.33 19.42
N GLY A 64 -5.17 28.98 20.36
CA GLY A 64 -6.22 29.93 20.05
C GLY A 64 -7.37 29.30 19.24
N ALA A 65 -7.63 29.84 18.04
CA ALA A 65 -8.60 29.30 17.10
C ALA A 65 -8.09 28.12 16.25
N ARG A 66 -6.80 27.83 16.30
CA ARG A 66 -6.17 26.75 15.52
C ARG A 66 -6.23 25.44 16.27
N LEU A 67 -6.65 24.40 15.57
CA LEU A 67 -6.64 23.02 16.03
C LEU A 67 -5.77 22.16 15.11
N GLU A 68 -4.98 21.26 15.68
CA GLU A 68 -4.24 20.26 14.95
C GLU A 68 -4.36 18.89 15.61
N ALA A 69 -4.49 17.85 14.82
CA ALA A 69 -4.50 16.47 15.27
C ALA A 69 -3.89 15.54 14.23
N ASP A 70 -3.15 14.53 14.68
CA ASP A 70 -2.67 13.48 13.81
C ASP A 70 -3.74 12.38 13.69
N THR A 71 -3.99 11.90 12.48
CA THR A 71 -4.95 10.81 12.25
C THR A 71 -4.39 9.49 12.79
N LEU A 72 -3.09 9.26 12.53
CA LEU A 72 -2.26 8.20 13.11
C LEU A 72 -0.82 8.73 13.26
N PRO A 73 -0.02 8.18 14.17
CA PRO A 73 1.41 8.50 14.25
C PRO A 73 2.12 8.22 12.91
N GLY A 74 2.75 9.23 12.31
CA GLY A 74 3.45 9.11 11.04
C GLY A 74 2.56 8.97 9.79
N GLY A 75 1.25 9.07 9.94
CA GLY A 75 0.27 9.02 8.86
C GLY A 75 -0.17 10.40 8.38
N GLY A 76 -1.48 10.66 8.45
CA GLY A 76 -2.04 11.93 8.06
C GLY A 76 -2.22 12.91 9.22
N ARG A 77 -2.57 14.15 8.86
CA ARG A 77 -2.89 15.22 9.81
C ARG A 77 -4.16 15.93 9.40
N ILE A 78 -4.92 16.37 10.38
CA ILE A 78 -5.99 17.33 10.21
C ILE A 78 -5.65 18.60 10.98
N ALA A 79 -5.90 19.76 10.36
CA ALA A 79 -5.88 21.05 11.03
C ALA A 79 -7.17 21.79 10.74
N ALA A 80 -7.60 22.64 11.66
CA ALA A 80 -8.78 23.48 11.47
C ALA A 80 -8.56 24.86 12.07
N ASP A 81 -9.17 25.84 11.47
CA ASP A 81 -9.24 27.19 11.97
C ASP A 81 -10.71 27.51 12.30
N LEU A 82 -11.00 27.69 13.58
CA LEU A 82 -12.36 27.87 14.08
C LEU A 82 -12.96 29.22 13.71
N ASP A 83 -12.12 30.24 13.43
CA ASP A 83 -12.56 31.57 13.03
C ASP A 83 -12.94 31.65 11.56
N SER A 84 -12.12 31.08 10.67
CA SER A 84 -12.39 31.09 9.22
C SER A 84 -13.26 29.92 8.76
N GLY A 85 -13.44 28.90 9.58
CA GLY A 85 -14.16 27.69 9.21
C GLY A 85 -13.39 26.77 8.26
N ALA A 86 -12.10 27.02 8.01
CA ALA A 86 -11.28 26.22 7.13
C ALA A 86 -10.80 24.94 7.82
N VAL A 87 -10.83 23.82 7.09
CA VAL A 87 -10.29 22.53 7.52
C VAL A 87 -9.28 22.03 6.50
N THR A 88 -8.14 21.61 6.99
CA THR A 88 -7.00 21.15 6.19
C THR A 88 -6.72 19.69 6.49
N LEU A 89 -6.59 18.89 5.44
CA LEU A 89 -6.27 17.45 5.49
C LEU A 89 -4.92 17.26 4.80
N SER A 90 -3.95 16.68 5.49
CA SER A 90 -2.61 16.41 4.95
C SER A 90 -2.32 14.90 5.01
N ALA A 91 -1.85 14.32 3.91
CA ALA A 91 -1.39 12.94 3.84
C ALA A 91 0.14 12.86 3.87
N ALA A 92 0.70 11.87 4.56
CA ALA A 92 2.13 11.59 4.43
C ALA A 92 2.44 11.04 3.02
N ALA A 93 3.64 11.31 2.50
CA ALA A 93 4.03 10.89 1.16
C ALA A 93 4.17 9.37 1.05
N THR A 94 4.67 8.74 2.11
CA THR A 94 4.93 7.29 2.17
C THR A 94 4.26 6.68 3.40
N SER A 95 2.94 6.51 3.34
CA SER A 95 2.16 5.87 4.39
C SER A 95 1.11 4.94 3.79
N PRO A 96 0.84 3.77 4.38
CA PRO A 96 -0.30 2.94 3.99
C PRO A 96 -1.64 3.57 4.38
N GLU A 97 -1.64 4.54 5.30
CA GLU A 97 -2.84 5.27 5.66
C GLU A 97 -3.29 6.17 4.50
N GLN A 98 -4.56 6.09 4.14
CA GLN A 98 -5.18 6.98 3.16
C GLN A 98 -6.29 7.80 3.82
N ILE A 99 -6.29 9.12 3.58
CA ILE A 99 -7.35 9.99 4.04
C ILE A 99 -8.37 10.15 2.92
N HIS A 100 -9.60 9.69 3.18
CA HIS A 100 -10.75 9.86 2.30
C HIS A 100 -11.58 11.05 2.77
N TYR A 101 -12.13 11.81 1.83
CA TYR A 101 -12.99 12.93 2.15
C TYR A 101 -14.09 13.14 1.10
N ALA A 102 -15.13 13.85 1.50
CA ALA A 102 -16.20 14.31 0.61
C ALA A 102 -16.68 15.68 1.06
N VAL A 103 -17.01 16.54 0.09
CA VAL A 103 -17.66 17.83 0.34
C VAL A 103 -19.05 17.80 -0.27
N ARG A 104 -20.09 18.00 0.56
CA ARG A 104 -21.48 18.01 0.12
C ARG A 104 -22.26 19.14 0.81
N GLY A 105 -22.87 20.01 0.01
CA GLY A 105 -23.66 21.12 0.54
C GLY A 105 -22.87 22.04 1.50
N GLY A 106 -21.57 22.22 1.25
CA GLY A 106 -20.66 22.98 2.11
C GLY A 106 -20.14 22.22 3.33
N ALA A 107 -20.66 21.01 3.63
CA ALA A 107 -20.13 20.18 4.71
C ALA A 107 -18.97 19.32 4.23
N LEU A 108 -17.93 19.19 5.08
CA LEU A 108 -16.81 18.27 4.91
C LEU A 108 -17.00 17.03 5.78
N LEU A 109 -16.83 15.85 5.17
CA LEU A 109 -16.68 14.57 5.85
C LEU A 109 -15.30 14.01 5.51
N ALA A 110 -14.57 13.53 6.51
CA ALA A 110 -13.27 12.91 6.29
C ALA A 110 -13.06 11.70 7.22
N ALA A 111 -12.34 10.69 6.73
CA ALA A 111 -11.95 9.52 7.51
C ALA A 111 -10.72 8.85 6.91
N ASN A 112 -9.94 8.16 7.75
CA ASN A 112 -8.86 7.27 7.28
C ASN A 112 -9.33 5.83 7.00
N ASP A 113 -10.63 5.62 6.96
CA ASP A 113 -11.28 4.38 6.50
C ASP A 113 -12.40 4.76 5.54
N GLY A 114 -12.20 4.54 4.24
CA GLY A 114 -13.16 4.87 3.20
C GLY A 114 -14.55 4.28 3.42
N ARG A 115 -14.65 3.12 4.08
CA ARG A 115 -15.91 2.46 4.39
C ARG A 115 -16.83 3.29 5.29
N LEU A 116 -16.25 4.11 6.18
CA LEU A 116 -17.04 5.01 7.05
C LEU A 116 -17.80 6.07 6.24
N LEU A 117 -17.16 6.61 5.18
CA LEU A 117 -17.81 7.55 4.28
C LEU A 117 -18.85 6.85 3.39
N LEU A 118 -18.50 5.70 2.83
CA LEU A 118 -19.37 4.97 1.89
C LEU A 118 -20.70 4.53 2.53
N ARG A 119 -20.67 4.10 3.78
CA ARG A 119 -21.88 3.77 4.55
C ARG A 119 -22.82 4.97 4.75
N SER A 120 -22.27 6.17 4.74
CA SER A 120 -23.04 7.41 4.95
C SER A 120 -23.49 8.06 3.64
N LEU A 121 -22.68 7.93 2.59
CA LEU A 121 -22.89 8.60 1.30
C LEU A 121 -23.48 7.69 0.23
N GLY A 122 -23.54 6.39 0.49
CA GLY A 122 -23.86 5.36 -0.50
C GLY A 122 -22.67 5.07 -1.41
N MET A 123 -22.69 3.90 -2.07
CA MET A 123 -21.65 3.49 -2.99
C MET A 123 -22.17 3.57 -4.43
N ASP A 124 -21.79 4.66 -5.12
CA ASP A 124 -21.85 4.77 -6.58
C ASP A 124 -20.44 4.48 -7.11
N LEU A 125 -20.23 3.27 -7.66
CA LEU A 125 -18.92 2.78 -8.09
C LEU A 125 -18.34 3.69 -9.18
N ASP A 126 -17.10 4.13 -8.98
CA ASP A 126 -16.40 4.96 -9.97
C ASP A 126 -15.69 4.07 -11.01
N PRO A 127 -16.08 4.10 -12.30
CA PRO A 127 -15.44 3.31 -13.35
C PRO A 127 -13.93 3.55 -13.46
N ALA A 128 -13.46 4.80 -13.30
CA ALA A 128 -12.04 5.11 -13.34
C ALA A 128 -11.28 4.36 -12.25
N ALA A 129 -11.85 4.26 -11.04
CA ALA A 129 -11.25 3.52 -9.95
C ALA A 129 -11.18 2.01 -10.20
N VAL A 130 -12.23 1.43 -10.80
CA VAL A 130 -12.24 0.01 -11.21
C VAL A 130 -11.10 -0.25 -12.20
N PHE A 131 -11.01 0.55 -13.27
CA PHE A 131 -9.96 0.39 -14.26
C PHE A 131 -8.55 0.65 -13.66
N ALA A 132 -8.42 1.61 -12.76
CA ALA A 132 -7.15 1.87 -12.08
C ALA A 132 -6.67 0.65 -11.28
N ILE A 133 -7.55 -0.01 -10.51
CA ILE A 133 -7.19 -1.24 -9.79
C ILE A 133 -6.77 -2.34 -10.78
N LEU A 134 -7.52 -2.53 -11.86
CA LEU A 134 -7.23 -3.58 -12.83
C LEU A 134 -5.91 -3.35 -13.57
N GLN A 135 -5.53 -2.09 -13.82
CA GLN A 135 -4.33 -1.73 -14.55
C GLN A 135 -3.13 -1.48 -13.65
N LEU A 136 -3.31 -0.73 -12.57
CA LEU A 136 -2.25 -0.21 -11.70
C LEU A 136 -2.13 -0.97 -10.37
N GLY A 137 -3.12 -1.80 -10.02
CA GLY A 137 -3.19 -2.46 -8.71
C GLY A 137 -3.67 -1.57 -7.57
N ALA A 138 -3.76 -0.26 -7.76
CA ALA A 138 -4.27 0.69 -6.77
C ALA A 138 -5.04 1.83 -7.45
N ILE A 139 -5.81 2.58 -6.67
CA ILE A 139 -6.52 3.77 -7.13
C ILE A 139 -5.64 4.98 -6.83
N PRO A 140 -5.11 5.71 -7.83
CA PRO A 140 -4.36 6.93 -7.58
C PRO A 140 -5.27 8.04 -7.04
N ALA A 141 -4.81 8.78 -6.03
CA ALA A 141 -5.55 9.95 -5.56
C ALA A 141 -5.54 11.07 -6.64
N PRO A 142 -6.56 11.93 -6.68
CA PRO A 142 -7.67 12.04 -5.76
C PRO A 142 -8.83 11.07 -6.01
N LEU A 143 -8.71 10.14 -6.97
CA LEU A 143 -9.75 9.15 -7.22
C LEU A 143 -9.99 8.28 -5.98
N SER A 144 -11.22 7.84 -5.81
CA SER A 144 -11.64 6.86 -4.81
C SER A 144 -12.56 5.84 -5.47
N ILE A 145 -12.84 4.74 -4.78
CA ILE A 145 -13.68 3.66 -5.30
C ILE A 145 -15.13 4.12 -5.59
N ALA A 146 -15.59 5.17 -4.97
CA ALA A 146 -16.94 5.70 -5.17
C ALA A 146 -16.91 7.16 -5.64
N ARG A 147 -17.83 7.49 -6.54
CA ARG A 147 -18.06 8.87 -7.00
C ARG A 147 -18.43 9.77 -5.83
N GLY A 148 -17.93 10.99 -5.84
CA GLY A 148 -18.19 11.99 -4.80
C GLY A 148 -17.41 11.79 -3.51
N VAL A 149 -16.58 10.73 -3.41
CA VAL A 149 -15.55 10.57 -2.41
C VAL A 149 -14.19 10.79 -3.07
N ARG A 150 -13.27 11.44 -2.39
CA ARG A 150 -11.90 11.68 -2.86
C ARG A 150 -10.89 11.18 -1.85
N LYS A 151 -9.64 11.07 -2.28
CA LYS A 151 -8.48 10.80 -1.40
C LYS A 151 -7.55 12.00 -1.43
N VAL A 152 -6.94 12.29 -0.29
CA VAL A 152 -5.83 13.26 -0.24
C VAL A 152 -4.62 12.63 -0.94
N PRO A 153 -4.01 13.28 -1.95
CA PRO A 153 -2.85 12.72 -2.63
C PRO A 153 -1.63 12.61 -1.69
N PRO A 154 -0.75 11.61 -1.92
CA PRO A 154 0.45 11.40 -1.11
C PRO A 154 1.30 12.68 -0.97
N GLY A 155 1.67 13.02 0.26
CA GLY A 155 2.45 14.21 0.59
C GLY A 155 1.69 15.55 0.48
N GLN A 156 0.52 15.57 -0.12
CA GLN A 156 -0.22 16.80 -0.39
C GLN A 156 -1.15 17.19 0.76
N THR A 157 -1.59 18.44 0.68
CA THR A 157 -2.52 19.03 1.65
C THR A 157 -3.73 19.58 0.91
N VAL A 158 -4.92 19.17 1.33
CA VAL A 158 -6.21 19.65 0.82
C VAL A 158 -6.84 20.53 1.88
N THR A 159 -7.19 21.76 1.53
CA THR A 159 -7.93 22.69 2.39
C THR A 159 -9.34 22.87 1.85
N VAL A 160 -10.33 22.75 2.73
CA VAL A 160 -11.74 23.07 2.46
C VAL A 160 -12.09 24.29 3.30
N ASP A 161 -12.41 25.41 2.63
CA ASP A 161 -12.76 26.65 3.31
C ASP A 161 -14.17 26.62 3.90
N GLY A 162 -14.55 27.68 4.64
CA GLY A 162 -15.87 27.83 5.24
C GLY A 162 -17.03 27.75 4.26
N ALA A 163 -16.81 28.08 3.00
CA ALA A 163 -17.81 27.99 1.92
C ALA A 163 -17.81 26.62 1.21
N GLY A 164 -16.96 25.67 1.62
CA GLY A 164 -16.84 24.36 1.00
C GLY A 164 -16.01 24.34 -0.29
N ARG A 165 -15.26 25.40 -0.58
CA ARG A 165 -14.36 25.44 -1.74
C ARG A 165 -13.06 24.73 -1.40
N GLU A 166 -12.60 23.90 -2.32
CA GLU A 166 -11.41 23.09 -2.15
C GLU A 166 -10.19 23.75 -2.81
N SER A 167 -9.07 23.68 -2.14
CA SER A 167 -7.75 23.99 -2.70
C SER A 167 -6.76 22.91 -2.31
N THR A 168 -5.80 22.61 -3.19
CA THR A 168 -4.76 21.62 -2.94
C THR A 168 -3.41 22.30 -2.99
N MET A 169 -2.62 22.14 -1.94
CA MET A 169 -1.22 22.52 -1.93
C MET A 169 -0.41 21.35 -2.49
N PRO A 170 0.30 21.54 -3.61
CA PRO A 170 1.10 20.48 -4.20
C PRO A 170 2.25 20.10 -3.28
N TYR A 171 2.68 18.85 -3.41
CA TYR A 171 3.88 18.33 -2.77
C TYR A 171 4.97 18.16 -3.81
N ALA A 172 6.19 18.48 -3.43
CA ALA A 172 7.40 18.14 -4.19
C ALA A 172 8.37 17.45 -3.24
N TRP A 173 9.01 16.40 -3.71
CA TRP A 173 10.15 15.82 -3.00
C TRP A 173 11.30 16.82 -3.08
N GLU A 174 11.56 17.48 -1.98
CA GLU A 174 12.72 18.32 -1.82
C GLU A 174 13.84 17.47 -1.21
N THR A 175 14.92 17.29 -1.95
CA THR A 175 16.10 16.62 -1.44
C THR A 175 17.20 17.67 -1.28
N GLU A 176 17.40 18.09 -0.06
CA GLU A 176 18.56 18.90 0.29
C GLU A 176 19.74 17.96 0.60
N GLY A 177 20.84 18.15 -0.10
CA GLY A 177 22.07 17.43 0.18
C GLY A 177 22.84 16.97 -1.05
N ALA A 178 24.11 16.64 -0.81
CA ALA A 178 24.96 16.02 -1.82
C ALA A 178 24.65 14.53 -1.98
N THR A 179 24.96 13.99 -3.14
CA THR A 179 24.90 12.54 -3.40
C THR A 179 25.70 11.76 -2.36
N ILE A 180 25.09 10.78 -1.73
CA ILE A 180 25.67 9.94 -0.70
C ILE A 180 26.35 8.74 -1.37
N GLY A 181 27.69 8.70 -1.32
CA GLY A 181 28.47 7.57 -1.82
C GLY A 181 28.49 6.39 -0.86
N ALA A 182 28.94 5.21 -1.36
CA ALA A 182 28.87 3.94 -0.64
C ALA A 182 29.54 3.96 0.75
N VAL A 183 30.58 4.75 0.96
CA VAL A 183 31.29 4.85 2.24
C VAL A 183 30.44 5.52 3.32
N ALA A 184 29.68 6.55 2.96
CA ALA A 184 28.82 7.28 3.89
C ALA A 184 27.43 6.63 4.04
N ALA A 185 26.98 5.87 3.03
CA ALA A 185 25.63 5.34 2.94
C ALA A 185 25.25 4.44 4.12
N GLU A 186 26.15 3.59 4.60
CA GLU A 186 25.90 2.74 5.77
C GLU A 186 25.59 3.57 7.02
N GLY A 187 26.41 4.59 7.32
CA GLY A 187 26.21 5.45 8.49
C GLY A 187 24.89 6.20 8.43
N GLU A 188 24.54 6.73 7.27
CA GLU A 188 23.29 7.44 7.03
C GLU A 188 22.07 6.54 7.18
N ILE A 189 22.11 5.33 6.62
CA ILE A 189 21.02 4.35 6.73
C ILE A 189 20.83 3.96 8.20
N ARG A 190 21.93 3.61 8.92
CA ARG A 190 21.84 3.23 10.34
C ARG A 190 21.28 4.35 11.20
N ALA A 191 21.76 5.58 11.04
CA ALA A 191 21.29 6.72 11.82
C ALA A 191 19.77 6.94 11.63
N ARG A 192 19.29 6.91 10.37
CA ARG A 192 17.88 7.10 10.05
C ARG A 192 17.00 5.90 10.47
N LEU A 193 17.55 4.68 10.47
CA LEU A 193 16.85 3.50 11.00
C LEU A 193 16.63 3.59 12.51
N VAL A 194 17.61 4.09 13.27
CA VAL A 194 17.46 4.31 14.72
C VAL A 194 16.27 5.23 15.02
N ASP A 195 16.11 6.30 14.25
CA ASP A 195 15.00 7.24 14.42
C ASP A 195 13.63 6.63 14.02
N ALA A 196 13.64 5.67 13.08
CA ALA A 196 12.43 5.06 12.52
C ALA A 196 11.95 3.81 13.29
N LEU A 197 12.83 3.19 14.07
CA LEU A 197 12.51 2.00 14.87
C LEU A 197 11.86 2.39 16.20
N PRO A 198 11.10 1.47 16.84
CA PRO A 198 10.65 1.65 18.20
C PRO A 198 11.80 2.01 19.14
N ARG A 199 11.53 2.75 20.20
CA ARG A 199 12.56 3.06 21.20
C ARG A 199 12.85 1.85 22.07
N PRO A 200 14.13 1.56 22.41
CA PRO A 200 14.46 0.52 23.37
C PRO A 200 13.71 0.72 24.71
N GLY A 201 13.18 -0.36 25.26
CA GLY A 201 12.42 -0.32 26.52
C GLY A 201 10.98 0.20 26.42
N ALA A 202 10.48 0.56 25.22
CA ALA A 202 9.11 1.02 25.03
C ALA A 202 8.06 -0.14 24.99
N GLY A 203 8.48 -1.36 25.24
CA GLY A 203 7.67 -2.59 25.23
C GLY A 203 8.22 -3.64 24.28
N PRO A 204 7.58 -4.82 24.21
CA PRO A 204 8.02 -5.90 23.33
C PRO A 204 7.91 -5.50 21.85
N VAL A 205 8.85 -5.99 21.04
CA VAL A 205 8.88 -5.77 19.59
C VAL A 205 8.71 -7.11 18.88
N THR A 206 7.84 -7.17 17.88
CA THR A 206 7.72 -8.31 16.99
C THR A 206 8.08 -7.87 15.57
N LEU A 207 9.15 -8.43 15.01
CA LEU A 207 9.57 -8.18 13.63
C LEU A 207 9.07 -9.30 12.72
N PHE A 208 8.31 -8.96 11.66
CA PHE A 208 8.05 -9.89 10.56
C PHE A 208 9.35 -10.19 9.82
N PHE A 209 9.83 -11.43 9.96
CA PHE A 209 11.18 -11.81 9.61
C PHE A 209 11.19 -12.89 8.53
N SER A 210 11.49 -12.49 7.29
CA SER A 210 11.56 -13.41 6.15
C SER A 210 12.92 -14.09 5.97
N GLY A 211 13.95 -13.73 6.75
CA GLY A 211 15.34 -14.12 6.50
C GLY A 211 15.95 -13.48 5.24
N GLY A 212 15.27 -12.50 4.64
CA GLY A 212 15.81 -11.67 3.57
C GLY A 212 16.67 -10.52 4.12
N VAL A 213 17.44 -9.86 3.22
CA VAL A 213 18.35 -8.77 3.57
C VAL A 213 17.62 -7.64 4.32
N ASP A 214 16.43 -7.27 3.89
CA ASP A 214 15.68 -6.14 4.42
C ASP A 214 15.28 -6.36 5.89
N SER A 215 14.63 -7.49 6.17
CA SER A 215 14.25 -7.87 7.54
C SER A 215 15.48 -8.21 8.40
N GLY A 216 16.55 -8.75 7.77
CA GLY A 216 17.82 -9.01 8.44
C GLY A 216 18.50 -7.74 8.93
N VAL A 217 18.54 -6.68 8.12
CA VAL A 217 19.10 -5.37 8.52
C VAL A 217 18.28 -4.75 9.65
N LEU A 218 16.94 -4.88 9.64
CA LEU A 218 16.11 -4.40 10.74
C LEU A 218 16.39 -5.16 12.04
N ALA A 219 16.51 -6.48 11.98
CA ALA A 219 16.85 -7.30 13.14
C ALA A 219 18.25 -6.97 13.70
N ASP A 220 19.27 -6.82 12.81
CA ASP A 220 20.61 -6.38 13.20
C ASP A 220 20.57 -4.98 13.85
N GLN A 221 19.81 -4.04 13.28
CA GLN A 221 19.69 -2.70 13.83
C GLN A 221 18.97 -2.67 15.18
N LEU A 222 17.90 -3.45 15.37
CA LEU A 222 17.25 -3.60 16.67
C LEU A 222 18.25 -4.11 17.74
N LYS A 223 19.06 -5.13 17.38
CA LYS A 223 20.09 -5.67 18.28
C LYS A 223 21.15 -4.62 18.66
N ARG A 224 21.67 -3.90 17.66
CA ARG A 224 22.66 -2.82 17.85
C ARG A 224 22.12 -1.66 18.67
N SER A 225 20.82 -1.39 18.57
CA SER A 225 20.17 -0.33 19.34
C SER A 225 19.82 -0.74 20.78
N GLY A 226 20.19 -1.96 21.21
CA GLY A 226 19.99 -2.43 22.57
C GLY A 226 18.59 -2.89 22.93
N HIS A 227 17.81 -3.33 21.92
CA HIS A 227 16.53 -3.99 22.21
C HIS A 227 16.78 -5.40 22.77
N GLU A 228 16.12 -5.74 23.86
CA GLU A 228 16.24 -7.04 24.55
C GLU A 228 15.01 -7.93 24.29
N ASP A 229 13.81 -7.34 24.28
CA ASP A 229 12.55 -8.05 24.10
C ASP A 229 12.08 -7.95 22.64
N VAL A 230 12.73 -8.74 21.77
CA VAL A 230 12.41 -8.82 20.35
C VAL A 230 12.11 -10.26 19.96
N THR A 231 11.01 -10.48 19.24
CA THR A 231 10.66 -11.77 18.63
C THR A 231 10.71 -11.64 17.10
N LEU A 232 11.43 -12.54 16.46
CA LEU A 232 11.47 -12.68 14.99
C LEU A 232 10.38 -13.64 14.55
N LEU A 233 9.34 -13.11 13.89
CA LEU A 233 8.17 -13.87 13.48
C LEU A 233 8.27 -14.22 12.00
N ASN A 234 8.40 -15.51 11.68
CA ASN A 234 8.52 -16.03 10.33
C ASN A 234 7.25 -16.76 9.91
N TYR A 235 6.84 -16.55 8.67
CA TYR A 235 5.76 -17.30 8.05
C TYR A 235 6.35 -18.29 7.02
N ALA A 236 6.07 -19.56 7.22
CA ALA A 236 6.42 -20.62 6.29
C ALA A 236 5.15 -21.14 5.59
N PHE A 237 5.24 -21.44 4.29
CA PHE A 237 4.11 -22.00 3.54
C PHE A 237 3.78 -23.44 3.92
N ASP A 238 4.79 -24.19 4.37
CA ASP A 238 4.69 -25.54 4.91
C ASP A 238 5.83 -25.81 5.91
N ALA A 239 5.84 -27.02 6.48
CA ALA A 239 6.82 -27.40 7.50
C ALA A 239 8.25 -27.51 6.95
N ASP A 240 8.40 -27.80 5.66
CA ASP A 240 9.67 -28.05 4.98
C ASP A 240 10.11 -26.83 4.14
N ASP A 241 9.56 -25.65 4.39
CA ASP A 241 9.87 -24.42 3.67
C ASP A 241 11.37 -24.07 3.83
N PRO A 242 12.17 -24.13 2.75
CA PRO A 242 13.61 -23.89 2.82
C PRO A 242 13.96 -22.44 3.18
N GLU A 243 13.10 -21.48 2.83
CA GLU A 243 13.29 -20.08 3.17
C GLU A 243 13.15 -19.86 4.69
N SER A 244 12.24 -20.59 5.33
CA SER A 244 12.06 -20.55 6.78
C SER A 244 13.25 -21.16 7.54
N ALA A 245 13.88 -22.21 7.01
CA ALA A 245 15.09 -22.79 7.60
C ALA A 245 16.27 -21.79 7.56
N VAL A 246 16.43 -21.07 6.44
CA VAL A 246 17.44 -20.00 6.33
C VAL A 246 17.15 -18.84 7.27
N ALA A 247 15.88 -18.47 7.42
CA ALA A 247 15.48 -17.43 8.35
C ALA A 247 15.82 -17.81 9.80
N GLU A 248 15.60 -19.06 10.19
CA GLU A 248 15.93 -19.57 11.53
C GLU A 248 17.44 -19.56 11.80
N GLU A 249 18.26 -19.98 10.82
CA GLU A 249 19.72 -19.92 10.91
C GLU A 249 20.21 -18.48 11.07
N MET A 250 19.68 -17.54 10.25
CA MET A 250 20.00 -16.12 10.35
C MET A 250 19.59 -15.53 11.69
N ALA A 251 18.43 -15.88 12.22
CA ALA A 251 17.95 -15.46 13.54
C ALA A 251 18.89 -15.91 14.66
N GLY A 252 19.44 -17.14 14.56
CA GLY A 252 20.45 -17.67 15.48
C GLY A 252 21.72 -16.83 15.50
N HIS A 253 22.22 -16.36 14.36
CA HIS A 253 23.37 -15.47 14.28
C HIS A 253 23.10 -14.07 14.88
N ILE A 254 21.90 -13.50 14.67
CA ILE A 254 21.50 -12.22 15.23
C ILE A 254 21.26 -12.33 16.74
N GLY A 255 20.79 -13.49 17.22
CA GLY A 255 20.61 -13.78 18.62
C GLY A 255 19.28 -13.24 19.20
N PHE A 256 18.19 -13.31 18.44
CA PHE A 256 16.83 -13.09 18.89
C PHE A 256 15.98 -14.36 18.80
N PRO A 257 14.99 -14.55 19.67
CA PRO A 257 14.01 -15.63 19.58
C PRO A 257 13.33 -15.67 18.20
N PHE A 258 13.22 -16.87 17.63
CA PHE A 258 12.59 -17.13 16.35
C PHE A 258 11.29 -17.92 16.53
N VAL A 259 10.21 -17.46 15.95
CA VAL A 259 8.91 -18.12 15.97
C VAL A 259 8.44 -18.36 14.55
N ARG A 260 8.31 -19.63 14.17
CA ARG A 260 7.74 -20.05 12.90
C ARG A 260 6.23 -20.17 13.00
N ILE A 261 5.51 -19.60 12.05
CA ILE A 261 4.07 -19.74 11.88
C ILE A 261 3.80 -20.53 10.61
N LEU A 262 2.94 -21.54 10.75
CA LEU A 262 2.38 -22.28 9.62
C LEU A 262 0.94 -21.80 9.35
N PRO A 263 0.51 -21.78 8.08
CA PRO A 263 -0.87 -21.44 7.76
C PRO A 263 -1.83 -22.49 8.31
N GLU A 264 -2.87 -22.03 8.95
CA GLU A 264 -4.02 -22.87 9.24
C GLU A 264 -4.85 -23.09 7.97
N ALA A 265 -5.43 -24.29 7.83
CA ALA A 265 -6.34 -24.58 6.74
C ALA A 265 -7.66 -23.84 6.98
N HIS A 266 -7.85 -22.68 6.31
CA HIS A 266 -9.11 -21.97 6.30
C HIS A 266 -9.83 -22.18 4.96
N ALA A 267 -11.15 -22.26 4.97
CA ALA A 267 -11.94 -22.18 3.76
C ALA A 267 -11.69 -20.82 3.08
N ILE A 268 -11.51 -20.85 1.77
CA ILE A 268 -11.13 -19.63 1.03
C ILE A 268 -12.20 -18.55 1.10
N GLU A 269 -13.47 -18.94 1.22
CA GLU A 269 -14.60 -18.03 1.40
C GLU A 269 -14.45 -17.18 2.65
N HIS A 270 -14.09 -17.77 3.79
CA HIS A 270 -13.88 -17.04 5.03
C HIS A 270 -12.70 -16.06 4.94
N VAL A 271 -11.66 -16.40 4.19
CA VAL A 271 -10.57 -15.46 3.94
C VAL A 271 -11.03 -14.31 3.08
N LEU A 272 -11.84 -14.56 2.04
CA LEU A 272 -12.37 -13.51 1.15
C LEU A 272 -13.37 -12.60 1.87
N GLU A 273 -14.18 -13.14 2.78
CA GLU A 273 -15.06 -12.35 3.66
C GLU A 273 -14.24 -11.41 4.55
N ARG A 274 -13.18 -11.92 5.21
CA ARG A 274 -12.27 -11.10 6.02
C ARG A 274 -11.60 -10.01 5.19
N VAL A 275 -11.07 -10.36 4.02
CA VAL A 275 -10.42 -9.42 3.11
C VAL A 275 -11.38 -8.29 2.74
N GLY A 276 -12.63 -8.58 2.39
CA GLY A 276 -13.64 -7.56 2.11
C GLY A 276 -14.00 -6.68 3.30
N ALA A 277 -13.92 -7.22 4.54
CA ALA A 277 -14.32 -6.54 5.76
C ALA A 277 -13.18 -5.74 6.44
N GLU A 278 -11.93 -6.15 6.31
CA GLU A 278 -10.80 -5.57 7.03
C GLU A 278 -10.16 -4.39 6.30
N TYR A 279 -9.99 -4.49 4.98
CA TYR A 279 -9.29 -3.45 4.22
C TYR A 279 -10.13 -2.18 4.04
N SER A 280 -9.52 -1.04 4.31
CA SER A 280 -10.17 0.28 4.24
C SER A 280 -10.45 0.74 2.80
N TYR A 281 -9.76 0.17 1.83
CA TYR A 281 -9.95 0.40 0.39
C TYR A 281 -9.48 -0.83 -0.40
N PRO A 282 -9.99 -1.03 -1.64
CA PRO A 282 -9.56 -2.15 -2.46
C PRO A 282 -8.26 -1.84 -3.21
N PHE A 283 -7.45 -2.89 -3.42
CA PHE A 283 -6.24 -2.87 -4.25
C PHE A 283 -6.00 -4.26 -4.86
N GLY A 284 -5.09 -4.37 -5.83
CA GLY A 284 -4.89 -5.60 -6.59
C GLY A 284 -3.49 -6.18 -6.41
N ASP A 285 -3.25 -6.96 -5.36
CA ASP A 285 -2.00 -7.70 -5.18
C ASP A 285 -2.27 -9.16 -4.80
N VAL A 286 -1.70 -10.08 -5.57
CA VAL A 286 -1.91 -11.54 -5.40
C VAL A 286 -1.44 -12.08 -4.06
N SER A 287 -0.53 -11.40 -3.39
CA SER A 287 -0.02 -11.81 -2.09
C SER A 287 -0.91 -11.39 -0.91
N THR A 288 -1.99 -10.66 -1.18
CA THR A 288 -2.92 -10.20 -0.12
C THR A 288 -3.54 -11.37 0.62
N LEU A 289 -3.98 -12.42 -0.09
CA LEU A 289 -4.59 -13.61 0.50
C LEU A 289 -3.62 -14.31 1.49
N PRO A 290 -2.42 -14.73 1.08
CA PRO A 290 -1.49 -15.34 2.01
C PRO A 290 -1.02 -14.39 3.12
N THR A 291 -0.87 -13.08 2.85
CA THR A 291 -0.52 -12.10 3.88
C THR A 291 -1.62 -11.98 4.93
N ASN A 292 -2.90 -11.89 4.54
CA ASN A 292 -4.02 -11.86 5.48
C ASN A 292 -4.07 -13.14 6.33
N THR A 293 -3.91 -14.30 5.70
CA THR A 293 -3.86 -15.59 6.42
C THR A 293 -2.69 -15.64 7.42
N MET A 294 -1.50 -15.18 7.02
CA MET A 294 -0.33 -15.06 7.89
C MET A 294 -0.62 -14.19 9.12
N ILE A 295 -1.18 -13.00 8.90
CA ILE A 295 -1.47 -12.07 10.00
C ILE A 295 -2.44 -12.71 10.99
N HIS A 296 -3.53 -13.32 10.51
CA HIS A 296 -4.49 -13.98 11.40
C HIS A 296 -3.88 -15.14 12.17
N ALA A 297 -3.00 -15.94 11.57
CA ALA A 297 -2.22 -16.97 12.27
C ALA A 297 -1.25 -16.37 13.31
N ALA A 298 -0.72 -15.16 13.02
CA ALA A 298 0.18 -14.45 13.92
C ALA A 298 -0.52 -13.84 15.15
N LEU A 299 -1.78 -13.40 15.01
CA LEU A 299 -2.51 -12.67 16.08
C LEU A 299 -2.57 -13.44 17.41
N GLY A 300 -2.62 -14.78 17.37
CA GLY A 300 -2.58 -15.63 18.56
C GLY A 300 -1.19 -15.80 19.21
N ARG A 301 -0.13 -15.32 18.54
CA ARG A 301 1.27 -15.47 18.95
C ARG A 301 1.94 -14.14 19.29
N VAL A 302 1.34 -13.02 18.94
CA VAL A 302 1.85 -11.68 19.19
C VAL A 302 1.24 -11.14 20.48
N ALA A 303 2.09 -10.62 21.39
CA ALA A 303 1.62 -9.95 22.59
C ALA A 303 0.79 -8.70 22.21
N ARG A 304 -0.32 -8.46 22.93
CA ARG A 304 -1.25 -7.36 22.61
C ARG A 304 -0.66 -5.96 22.75
N ASP A 305 0.42 -5.82 23.47
CA ASP A 305 1.19 -4.58 23.69
C ASP A 305 2.45 -4.53 22.83
N SER A 306 2.69 -5.54 21.98
CA SER A 306 3.83 -5.58 21.07
C SER A 306 3.75 -4.51 20.00
N GLN A 307 4.88 -3.91 19.70
CA GLN A 307 5.08 -3.04 18.55
C GLN A 307 5.55 -3.89 17.38
N LEU A 308 4.76 -3.90 16.31
CA LEU A 308 5.10 -4.66 15.11
C LEU A 308 6.02 -3.85 14.21
N VAL A 309 7.00 -4.52 13.62
CA VAL A 309 7.94 -3.94 12.65
C VAL A 309 7.92 -4.77 11.38
N GLU A 310 7.87 -4.10 10.23
CA GLU A 310 7.88 -4.74 8.91
C GLU A 310 8.84 -4.04 7.94
N GLY A 311 9.55 -4.83 7.11
CA GLY A 311 10.59 -4.37 6.22
C GLY A 311 10.13 -3.82 4.86
N THR A 312 8.84 -3.58 4.66
CA THR A 312 8.32 -2.99 3.42
C THR A 312 8.90 -1.59 3.18
N GLY A 313 9.30 -1.31 1.95
CA GLY A 313 9.88 -0.03 1.51
C GLY A 313 11.36 -0.11 1.17
N ALA A 314 12.10 -1.10 1.66
CA ALA A 314 13.53 -1.24 1.36
C ALA A 314 13.81 -1.41 -0.15
N ASP A 315 12.98 -2.14 -0.89
CA ASP A 315 13.08 -2.28 -2.35
C ASP A 315 12.88 -0.93 -3.05
N GLY A 316 11.96 -0.09 -2.57
CA GLY A 316 11.72 1.24 -3.13
C GLY A 316 12.90 2.18 -2.92
N ILE A 317 13.52 2.20 -1.71
CA ILE A 317 14.70 3.04 -1.43
C ILE A 317 15.94 2.56 -2.19
N MET A 318 16.20 1.26 -2.17
CA MET A 318 17.40 0.67 -2.78
C MET A 318 17.25 0.48 -4.29
N GLY A 319 16.20 1.05 -4.86
CA GLY A 319 15.92 1.00 -6.28
C GLY A 319 15.49 -0.38 -6.75
N LEU A 320 15.02 -0.39 -7.97
CA LEU A 320 14.50 -1.57 -8.61
C LEU A 320 15.64 -2.33 -9.32
N GLY A 321 16.85 -2.25 -8.75
CA GLY A 321 18.02 -3.05 -9.06
C GLY A 321 18.43 -3.04 -10.53
N SER A 322 18.56 -4.23 -11.12
CA SER A 322 18.93 -4.41 -12.53
C SER A 322 17.97 -3.73 -13.52
N GLY A 323 16.75 -3.40 -13.10
CA GLY A 323 15.77 -2.67 -13.90
C GLY A 323 16.23 -1.23 -14.24
N LEU A 324 16.93 -0.55 -13.34
CA LEU A 324 17.36 0.84 -13.53
C LEU A 324 18.24 1.06 -14.76
N ALA A 325 19.21 0.17 -14.99
CA ALA A 325 20.10 0.27 -16.17
C ALA A 325 19.33 0.10 -17.49
N ILE A 326 18.31 -0.75 -17.46
CA ILE A 326 17.43 -1.00 -18.61
C ILE A 326 16.51 0.20 -18.84
N TRP A 327 15.95 0.78 -17.78
CA TRP A 327 15.07 1.95 -17.89
C TRP A 327 15.79 3.19 -18.41
N ARG A 328 17.02 3.46 -17.96
CA ARG A 328 17.85 4.54 -18.50
C ARG A 328 18.10 4.37 -20.01
N ARG A 329 18.31 3.13 -20.48
CA ARG A 329 18.48 2.85 -21.92
C ARG A 329 17.17 3.05 -22.69
N PHE A 330 16.04 2.71 -22.11
CA PHE A 330 14.74 2.92 -22.74
C PHE A 330 14.32 4.39 -22.74
N ASP A 331 14.65 5.11 -21.70
CA ASP A 331 14.39 6.55 -21.66
C ASP A 331 15.16 7.27 -22.76
N ALA A 332 16.41 6.90 -22.99
CA ALA A 332 17.25 7.41 -24.07
C ALA A 332 16.87 6.89 -25.48
N ALA A 333 15.97 5.91 -25.60
CA ALA A 333 15.62 5.33 -26.90
C ALA A 333 14.83 6.33 -27.76
N PRO A 334 15.10 6.40 -29.11
CA PRO A 334 14.36 7.24 -30.02
C PRO A 334 12.84 6.96 -30.00
N GLY A 335 12.02 8.01 -30.16
CA GLY A 335 10.55 7.90 -30.14
C GLY A 335 9.99 6.87 -31.13
N ALA A 336 10.61 6.74 -32.33
CA ALA A 336 10.23 5.73 -33.30
C ALA A 336 10.42 4.29 -32.78
N VAL A 337 11.48 4.02 -32.04
CA VAL A 337 11.74 2.69 -31.42
C VAL A 337 10.68 2.39 -30.37
N LYS A 338 10.31 3.40 -29.57
CA LYS A 338 9.26 3.29 -28.56
C LYS A 338 7.90 2.98 -29.19
N GLN A 339 7.55 3.69 -30.29
CA GLN A 339 6.30 3.46 -31.04
C GLN A 339 6.25 2.07 -31.70
N LEU A 340 7.35 1.62 -32.30
CA LEU A 340 7.45 0.27 -32.86
C LEU A 340 7.34 -0.81 -31.77
N GLY A 341 7.95 -0.61 -30.61
CA GLY A 341 7.80 -1.48 -29.44
C GLY A 341 6.37 -1.56 -28.95
N ALA A 342 5.67 -0.42 -28.91
CA ALA A 342 4.26 -0.34 -28.53
C ALA A 342 3.37 -1.09 -29.53
N LEU A 343 3.60 -0.92 -30.82
CA LEU A 343 2.86 -1.64 -31.87
C LEU A 343 3.12 -3.15 -31.78
N ALA A 344 4.39 -3.56 -31.63
CA ALA A 344 4.77 -4.96 -31.49
C ALA A 344 4.13 -5.59 -30.25
N TYR A 345 4.10 -4.89 -29.11
CA TYR A 345 3.43 -5.37 -27.90
C TYR A 345 1.92 -5.55 -28.11
N ARG A 346 1.24 -4.56 -28.69
CA ARG A 346 -0.20 -4.64 -28.97
C ARG A 346 -0.55 -5.75 -29.96
N THR A 347 0.35 -6.05 -30.92
CA THR A 347 0.09 -7.03 -31.98
C THR A 347 0.47 -8.45 -31.56
N PHE A 348 1.56 -8.63 -30.83
CA PHE A 348 2.15 -9.94 -30.55
C PHE A 348 2.21 -10.29 -29.06
N GLY A 349 2.34 -9.29 -28.17
CA GLY A 349 2.50 -9.52 -26.74
C GLY A 349 1.27 -10.09 -26.05
N MET A 350 0.09 -9.80 -26.59
CA MET A 350 -1.20 -10.20 -26.02
C MET A 350 -1.62 -11.64 -26.35
N TRP A 351 -1.07 -12.26 -27.38
CA TRP A 351 -1.56 -13.54 -27.92
C TRP A 351 -0.72 -14.75 -27.54
N ARG A 352 0.42 -14.59 -26.86
CA ARG A 352 1.32 -15.70 -26.54
C ARG A 352 1.47 -15.94 -25.05
N SER A 353 0.66 -16.82 -24.53
CA SER A 353 0.71 -17.32 -23.16
C SER A 353 1.73 -18.45 -22.91
N GLY A 354 2.54 -18.84 -23.89
CA GLY A 354 3.48 -19.93 -23.70
C GLY A 354 4.64 -19.87 -24.69
N GLY A 355 5.80 -19.38 -24.27
CA GLY A 355 7.03 -19.49 -25.03
C GLY A 355 7.77 -18.20 -25.41
N THR A 356 7.17 -17.02 -25.23
CA THR A 356 7.93 -15.77 -25.40
C THR A 356 8.74 -15.52 -24.14
N PRO A 357 10.07 -15.28 -24.23
CA PRO A 357 10.88 -15.00 -23.06
C PRO A 357 10.27 -13.83 -22.26
N ARG A 358 10.02 -14.06 -20.98
CA ARG A 358 9.39 -13.09 -20.04
C ARG A 358 10.05 -11.70 -20.13
N LYS A 359 11.36 -11.65 -20.34
CA LYS A 359 12.14 -10.41 -20.54
C LYS A 359 11.74 -9.65 -21.81
N VAL A 360 11.43 -10.32 -22.91
CA VAL A 360 11.04 -9.67 -24.18
C VAL A 360 9.64 -9.04 -24.05
N LEU A 361 8.70 -9.75 -23.44
CA LEU A 361 7.36 -9.21 -23.17
C LEU A 361 7.42 -8.00 -22.25
N TRP A 362 8.25 -8.05 -21.22
CA TRP A 362 8.47 -6.93 -20.30
C TRP A 362 9.08 -5.71 -21.02
N VAL A 363 10.09 -5.94 -21.88
CA VAL A 363 10.69 -4.89 -22.72
C VAL A 363 9.65 -4.23 -23.64
N LEU A 364 8.90 -5.03 -24.38
CA LEU A 364 7.90 -4.53 -25.31
C LEU A 364 6.78 -3.77 -24.58
N ARG A 365 6.36 -4.27 -23.42
CA ARG A 365 5.39 -3.61 -22.55
C ARG A 365 5.91 -2.27 -22.08
N THR A 366 7.14 -2.21 -21.57
CA THR A 366 7.76 -0.98 -21.07
C THR A 366 7.88 0.08 -22.17
N LEU A 367 8.22 -0.34 -23.40
CA LEU A 367 8.24 0.54 -24.58
C LEU A 367 6.83 1.00 -24.99
N ALA A 368 5.81 0.19 -24.74
CA ALA A 368 4.43 0.49 -25.12
C ALA A 368 3.75 1.54 -24.22
N GLN A 369 4.23 1.68 -23.01
CA GLN A 369 3.64 2.51 -21.98
C GLN A 369 4.61 3.66 -21.65
N MET A 370 4.39 4.84 -22.21
CA MET A 370 5.20 6.02 -21.97
C MET A 370 4.34 7.12 -21.34
N PRO A 371 4.87 7.90 -20.40
CA PRO A 371 6.27 7.99 -19.92
C PRO A 371 6.73 6.78 -19.09
N LEU A 372 8.05 6.60 -19.03
CA LEU A 372 8.70 5.40 -18.50
C LEU A 372 8.35 5.06 -17.05
N VAL A 373 8.22 6.07 -16.21
CA VAL A 373 7.90 5.89 -14.78
C VAL A 373 6.52 5.28 -14.62
N ASP A 374 5.51 5.79 -15.37
CA ASP A 374 4.13 5.29 -15.30
C ASP A 374 4.04 3.83 -15.77
N ALA A 375 4.82 3.48 -16.79
CA ALA A 375 4.81 2.13 -17.33
C ALA A 375 5.55 1.11 -16.48
N ALA A 376 6.74 1.47 -15.99
CA ALA A 376 7.63 0.54 -15.34
C ALA A 376 7.24 0.28 -13.88
N VAL A 377 6.74 1.30 -13.20
CA VAL A 377 6.44 1.27 -11.76
C VAL A 377 4.97 1.00 -11.51
N LEU A 378 4.08 1.69 -12.19
CA LEU A 378 2.66 1.69 -11.86
C LEU A 378 1.88 0.54 -12.48
N SER A 379 2.24 0.08 -13.69
CA SER A 379 1.42 -0.91 -14.40
C SER A 379 1.60 -2.33 -13.87
N GLN A 380 0.55 -2.90 -13.28
CA GLN A 380 0.52 -4.27 -12.74
C GLN A 380 0.13 -5.31 -13.78
N ASN A 381 -0.70 -4.95 -14.76
CA ASN A 381 -1.08 -5.84 -15.85
C ASN A 381 -1.36 -5.10 -17.17
N ALA A 382 -1.33 -5.83 -18.28
CA ALA A 382 -1.50 -5.30 -19.62
C ALA A 382 -2.64 -5.99 -20.38
N LEU A 383 -3.74 -6.30 -19.70
CA LEU A 383 -4.89 -7.01 -20.28
C LEU A 383 -5.94 -6.08 -20.88
N GLU A 384 -5.64 -4.80 -20.98
CA GLU A 384 -6.48 -3.86 -21.72
C GLU A 384 -6.59 -4.27 -23.20
N GLY A 385 -7.80 -4.24 -23.74
CA GLY A 385 -8.11 -4.73 -25.09
C GLY A 385 -8.43 -6.24 -25.15
N ILE A 386 -8.17 -6.98 -24.06
CA ILE A 386 -8.52 -8.41 -23.93
C ILE A 386 -9.63 -8.60 -22.90
N ALA A 387 -9.37 -8.18 -21.65
CA ALA A 387 -10.26 -8.39 -20.52
C ALA A 387 -11.15 -7.18 -20.21
N TYR A 388 -10.71 -6.00 -20.60
CA TYR A 388 -11.45 -4.75 -20.42
C TYR A 388 -11.01 -3.70 -21.46
N ARG A 389 -11.80 -2.65 -21.60
CA ARG A 389 -11.44 -1.45 -22.39
C ARG A 389 -11.69 -0.22 -21.54
N ILE A 390 -10.70 0.65 -21.43
CA ILE A 390 -10.82 1.90 -20.70
C ILE A 390 -11.39 2.97 -21.64
N PRO A 391 -12.57 3.53 -21.36
CA PRO A 391 -13.09 4.68 -22.09
C PRO A 391 -12.12 5.87 -22.00
N GLU A 392 -12.06 6.69 -23.04
CA GLU A 392 -11.11 7.82 -23.10
C GLU A 392 -11.32 8.84 -21.97
N SER A 393 -12.56 9.06 -21.54
CA SER A 393 -12.88 9.90 -20.38
C SER A 393 -12.24 9.38 -19.10
N GLU A 394 -12.35 8.07 -18.86
CA GLU A 394 -11.82 7.43 -17.64
C GLU A 394 -10.28 7.33 -17.71
N ARG A 395 -9.73 7.07 -18.88
CA ARG A 395 -8.28 7.08 -19.12
C ARG A 395 -7.68 8.44 -18.77
N ARG A 396 -8.31 9.53 -19.18
CA ARG A 396 -7.86 10.89 -18.87
C ARG A 396 -7.90 11.15 -17.38
N ARG A 397 -8.99 10.79 -16.70
CA ARG A 397 -9.10 10.91 -15.23
C ARG A 397 -8.03 10.14 -14.48
N ILE A 398 -7.73 8.90 -14.91
CA ILE A 398 -6.64 8.09 -14.34
C ILE A 398 -5.29 8.77 -14.57
N ALA A 399 -5.02 9.24 -15.80
CA ALA A 399 -3.77 9.90 -16.13
C ALA A 399 -3.57 11.20 -15.32
N GLU A 400 -4.60 12.02 -15.15
CA GLU A 400 -4.57 13.23 -14.32
C GLU A 400 -4.28 12.88 -12.85
N ALA A 401 -4.92 11.83 -12.32
CA ALA A 401 -4.70 11.37 -10.95
C ALA A 401 -3.27 10.83 -10.74
N VAL A 402 -2.74 10.08 -11.70
CA VAL A 402 -1.34 9.60 -11.70
C VAL A 402 -0.38 10.79 -11.75
N ALA A 403 -0.62 11.74 -12.64
CA ALA A 403 0.21 12.93 -12.75
C ALA A 403 0.25 13.72 -11.44
N GLN A 404 -0.90 13.95 -10.81
CA GLN A 404 -1.00 14.68 -9.54
C GLN A 404 -0.36 13.93 -8.38
N SER A 405 -0.60 12.63 -8.25
CA SER A 405 -0.16 11.85 -7.09
C SER A 405 1.28 11.39 -7.15
N TYR A 406 1.81 11.15 -8.35
CA TYR A 406 3.11 10.48 -8.48
C TYR A 406 4.09 11.25 -9.37
N ALA A 407 3.70 11.70 -10.57
CA ALA A 407 4.64 12.31 -11.50
C ALA A 407 5.05 13.73 -11.06
N ALA A 408 4.10 14.57 -10.66
CA ALA A 408 4.38 15.94 -10.24
C ALA A 408 5.27 16.01 -8.98
N PRO A 409 5.03 15.20 -7.91
CA PRO A 409 5.89 15.19 -6.73
C PRO A 409 7.36 14.88 -6.99
N VAL A 410 7.67 14.08 -8.00
CA VAL A 410 9.03 13.62 -8.30
C VAL A 410 9.66 14.34 -9.49
N ALA A 411 8.97 15.31 -10.07
CA ALA A 411 9.48 16.10 -11.20
C ALA A 411 10.79 16.80 -10.82
N GLY A 412 11.76 16.78 -11.75
CA GLY A 412 13.09 17.38 -11.52
C GLY A 412 14.14 16.42 -10.97
N HIS A 413 13.79 15.25 -10.48
CA HIS A 413 14.75 14.21 -10.09
C HIS A 413 15.23 13.41 -11.32
N GLU A 414 16.38 12.73 -11.18
CA GLU A 414 16.80 11.72 -12.16
C GLU A 414 15.74 10.61 -12.31
N VAL A 415 15.63 10.00 -13.49
CA VAL A 415 14.67 8.94 -13.83
C VAL A 415 14.70 7.77 -12.81
N ALA A 416 15.89 7.41 -12.33
CA ALA A 416 16.03 6.37 -11.31
C ALA A 416 15.41 6.76 -9.97
N ALA A 417 15.64 7.99 -9.51
CA ALA A 417 15.03 8.53 -8.31
C ALA A 417 13.51 8.69 -8.48
N GLN A 418 13.05 9.20 -9.63
CA GLN A 418 11.63 9.28 -9.95
C GLN A 418 10.95 7.91 -9.83
N ALA A 419 11.56 6.86 -10.40
CA ALA A 419 11.03 5.50 -10.33
C ALA A 419 10.97 4.99 -8.87
N SER A 420 12.03 5.19 -8.10
CA SER A 420 12.10 4.77 -6.69
C SER A 420 11.10 5.50 -5.81
N LEU A 421 11.00 6.82 -5.93
CA LEU A 421 10.05 7.63 -5.16
C LEU A 421 8.60 7.31 -5.54
N THR A 422 8.32 7.07 -6.83
CA THR A 422 6.99 6.64 -7.29
C THR A 422 6.65 5.25 -6.74
N ASP A 423 7.60 4.30 -6.76
CA ASP A 423 7.40 2.96 -6.19
C ASP A 423 7.12 3.02 -4.68
N LEU A 424 7.83 3.87 -3.95
CA LEU A 424 7.59 4.11 -2.52
C LEU A 424 6.17 4.61 -2.24
N MET A 425 5.68 5.59 -3.01
CA MET A 425 4.35 6.17 -2.83
C MET A 425 3.24 5.22 -3.28
N HIS A 426 3.40 4.57 -4.44
CA HIS A 426 2.37 3.74 -5.06
C HIS A 426 2.40 2.30 -4.58
N THR A 427 3.51 1.59 -4.84
CA THR A 427 3.60 0.14 -4.62
C THR A 427 3.87 -0.19 -3.16
N CYS A 428 4.93 0.40 -2.59
CA CYS A 428 5.35 0.08 -1.22
C CYS A 428 4.30 0.54 -0.20
N SER A 429 3.85 1.79 -0.29
CA SER A 429 2.86 2.33 0.67
C SER A 429 1.43 1.93 0.33
N GLY A 430 1.01 2.16 -0.93
CA GLY A 430 -0.39 2.00 -1.34
C GLY A 430 -0.85 0.55 -1.52
N ILE A 431 0.09 -0.39 -1.71
CA ILE A 431 -0.23 -1.80 -1.96
C ILE A 431 0.44 -2.70 -0.92
N PHE A 432 1.78 -2.71 -0.84
CA PHE A 432 2.49 -3.71 -0.04
C PHE A 432 2.32 -3.51 1.46
N ALA A 433 2.50 -2.30 1.97
CA ALA A 433 2.27 -2.03 3.39
C ALA A 433 0.78 -2.13 3.76
N ALA A 434 -0.14 -1.77 2.85
CA ALA A 434 -1.58 -1.85 3.09
C ALA A 434 -2.05 -3.29 3.40
N LYS A 435 -1.38 -4.32 2.86
CA LYS A 435 -1.72 -5.73 3.09
C LYS A 435 -1.63 -6.14 4.56
N SER A 436 -0.65 -5.62 5.28
CA SER A 436 -0.45 -5.88 6.71
C SER A 436 -1.05 -4.79 7.58
N PHE A 437 -1.01 -3.54 7.14
CA PHE A 437 -1.49 -2.38 7.90
C PHE A 437 -2.96 -2.51 8.32
N ASP A 438 -3.85 -2.76 7.37
CA ASP A 438 -5.29 -2.76 7.65
C ASP A 438 -5.75 -3.91 8.56
N PRO A 439 -5.32 -5.18 8.37
CA PRO A 439 -5.65 -6.26 9.30
C PRO A 439 -5.06 -6.06 10.70
N LEU A 440 -3.80 -5.60 10.79
CA LEU A 440 -3.16 -5.32 12.08
C LEU A 440 -3.84 -4.15 12.80
N ARG A 441 -4.21 -3.10 12.06
CA ARG A 441 -5.01 -1.99 12.59
C ARG A 441 -6.37 -2.46 13.09
N ALA A 442 -7.04 -3.34 12.36
CA ALA A 442 -8.31 -3.94 12.77
C ALA A 442 -8.16 -4.74 14.06
N ALA A 443 -7.04 -5.46 14.24
CA ALA A 443 -6.69 -6.17 15.46
C ALA A 443 -6.22 -5.26 16.61
N GLY A 444 -6.05 -3.96 16.38
CA GLY A 444 -5.59 -2.99 17.39
C GLY A 444 -4.09 -3.03 17.66
N LEU A 445 -3.31 -3.65 16.77
CA LEU A 445 -1.85 -3.74 16.87
C LEU A 445 -1.19 -2.62 16.06
N PRO A 446 -0.30 -1.82 16.68
CA PRO A 446 0.46 -0.82 15.95
C PRO A 446 1.56 -1.50 15.12
N VAL A 447 1.73 -1.06 13.87
CA VAL A 447 2.79 -1.52 12.98
C VAL A 447 3.61 -0.33 12.48
N THR A 448 4.93 -0.50 12.45
CA THR A 448 5.89 0.47 11.95
C THR A 448 6.57 -0.10 10.70
N TYR A 449 6.73 0.74 9.69
CA TYR A 449 7.44 0.46 8.43
C TYR A 449 8.68 1.36 8.37
N PRO A 450 9.82 0.97 8.96
CA PRO A 450 10.98 1.87 9.07
C PRO A 450 11.45 2.42 7.73
N PHE A 451 11.46 1.57 6.69
CA PHE A 451 11.86 1.98 5.34
C PHE A 451 10.85 2.90 4.62
N LEU A 452 9.66 3.11 5.18
CA LEU A 452 8.69 4.12 4.70
C LEU A 452 8.76 5.42 5.53
N ALA A 453 9.61 5.48 6.55
CA ALA A 453 9.78 6.71 7.33
C ALA A 453 10.35 7.85 6.44
N PRO A 454 9.84 9.09 6.58
CA PRO A 454 10.18 10.20 5.67
C PRO A 454 11.69 10.38 5.48
N ARG A 455 12.46 10.40 6.57
CA ARG A 455 13.92 10.56 6.51
C ARG A 455 14.65 9.42 5.78
N LEU A 456 14.12 8.19 5.81
CA LEU A 456 14.69 7.07 5.07
C LEU A 456 14.32 7.11 3.59
N THR A 457 13.09 7.48 3.26
CA THR A 457 12.63 7.54 1.88
C THR A 457 13.33 8.63 1.05
N GLU A 458 13.83 9.70 1.68
CA GLU A 458 14.70 10.69 1.04
C GLU A 458 15.98 10.08 0.44
N LEU A 459 16.48 8.98 1.03
CA LEU A 459 17.64 8.27 0.53
C LEU A 459 17.46 7.75 -0.90
N ALA A 460 16.23 7.50 -1.34
CA ALA A 460 15.94 7.06 -2.71
C ALA A 460 16.44 8.06 -3.79
N ALA A 461 16.51 9.36 -3.43
CA ALA A 461 17.02 10.40 -4.32
C ALA A 461 18.47 10.81 -4.00
N LEU A 462 18.99 10.50 -2.82
CA LEU A 462 20.33 10.91 -2.38
C LEU A 462 21.41 9.85 -2.60
N LEU A 463 21.05 8.56 -2.61
CA LEU A 463 22.03 7.48 -2.75
C LEU A 463 22.63 7.44 -4.16
N ALA A 464 23.96 7.34 -4.23
CA ALA A 464 24.65 7.09 -5.49
C ALA A 464 24.22 5.74 -6.10
N PRO A 465 24.19 5.60 -7.44
CA PRO A 465 23.72 4.37 -8.10
C PRO A 465 24.44 3.09 -7.66
N ASP A 466 25.72 3.17 -7.29
CA ASP A 466 26.51 2.05 -6.82
C ASP A 466 26.17 1.59 -5.40
N CYS A 467 25.47 2.42 -4.62
CA CYS A 467 24.87 2.02 -3.34
C CYS A 467 23.67 1.10 -3.51
N VAL A 468 22.98 1.25 -4.64
CA VAL A 468 21.72 0.56 -4.96
C VAL A 468 21.98 -0.71 -5.75
N TYR A 469 22.82 -0.62 -6.78
CA TYR A 469 23.19 -1.75 -7.65
C TYR A 469 24.65 -1.62 -8.12
N ARG A 470 25.45 -2.65 -7.86
CA ARG A 470 26.87 -2.67 -8.24
C ARG A 470 27.33 -4.05 -8.67
N ASN A 471 27.91 -4.17 -9.87
CA ASN A 471 28.53 -5.41 -10.39
C ASN A 471 27.59 -6.63 -10.36
N GLY A 472 26.29 -6.45 -10.69
CA GLY A 472 25.33 -7.55 -10.66
C GLY A 472 24.71 -7.83 -9.29
N VAL A 473 25.09 -7.06 -8.26
CA VAL A 473 24.60 -7.22 -6.88
C VAL A 473 23.57 -6.13 -6.56
N ASP A 474 22.36 -6.55 -6.23
CA ASP A 474 21.33 -5.68 -5.68
C ASP A 474 21.60 -5.38 -4.21
N LYS A 475 21.28 -4.15 -3.76
CA LYS A 475 21.36 -3.70 -2.36
C LYS A 475 22.76 -3.90 -1.73
N PRO A 476 23.85 -3.54 -2.41
CA PRO A 476 25.21 -3.86 -1.92
C PRO A 476 25.50 -3.27 -0.55
N VAL A 477 24.96 -2.09 -0.23
CA VAL A 477 25.15 -1.44 1.09
C VAL A 477 24.42 -2.22 2.19
N LEU A 478 23.15 -2.58 2.01
CA LEU A 478 22.41 -3.37 3.01
C LEU A 478 23.05 -4.75 3.25
N LYS A 479 23.52 -5.38 2.17
CA LYS A 479 24.26 -6.64 2.29
C LYS A 479 25.55 -6.49 3.06
N ALA A 480 26.32 -5.41 2.81
CA ALA A 480 27.55 -5.12 3.55
C ALA A 480 27.27 -4.88 5.04
N MET A 481 26.19 -4.15 5.36
CA MET A 481 25.75 -3.95 6.74
C MET A 481 25.44 -5.29 7.44
N LEU A 482 24.66 -6.16 6.80
CA LEU A 482 24.22 -7.42 7.38
C LEU A 482 25.35 -8.44 7.54
N ARG A 483 26.34 -8.47 6.63
CA ARG A 483 27.53 -9.35 6.71
C ARG A 483 28.40 -9.09 7.95
N GLN A 484 28.21 -7.98 8.65
CA GLN A 484 28.90 -7.71 9.91
C GLN A 484 28.41 -8.60 11.07
N SER A 485 27.20 -9.12 10.97
CA SER A 485 26.55 -9.93 12.02
C SER A 485 26.11 -11.31 11.54
N VAL A 486 26.03 -11.50 10.22
CA VAL A 486 25.48 -12.73 9.61
C VAL A 486 26.46 -13.25 8.54
N PRO A 487 26.72 -14.56 8.48
CA PRO A 487 27.59 -15.16 7.47
C PRO A 487 27.19 -14.85 6.02
N ALA A 488 28.20 -14.67 5.16
CA ALA A 488 28.00 -14.26 3.77
C ALA A 488 27.09 -15.21 2.97
N HIS A 489 27.13 -16.52 3.22
CA HIS A 489 26.30 -17.49 2.50
C HIS A 489 24.78 -17.29 2.75
N LEU A 490 24.39 -16.75 3.90
CA LEU A 490 22.99 -16.41 4.20
C LEU A 490 22.57 -15.08 3.57
N VAL A 491 23.52 -14.14 3.42
CA VAL A 491 23.25 -12.79 2.89
C VAL A 491 23.25 -12.77 1.36
N ASP A 492 24.15 -13.53 0.72
CA ASP A 492 24.42 -13.45 -0.72
C ASP A 492 23.65 -14.45 -1.57
N ARG A 493 22.79 -15.24 -0.96
CA ARG A 493 21.93 -16.18 -1.68
C ARG A 493 20.99 -15.47 -2.65
N PRO A 494 20.55 -16.13 -3.73
CA PRO A 494 19.50 -15.61 -4.59
C PRO A 494 18.25 -15.30 -3.78
N LYS A 495 17.64 -14.15 -4.01
CA LYS A 495 16.37 -13.78 -3.37
C LYS A 495 15.24 -14.59 -4.03
N HIS A 496 14.55 -15.40 -3.25
CA HIS A 496 13.22 -15.88 -3.59
C HIS A 496 12.21 -14.88 -3.01
N GLY A 497 11.43 -14.25 -3.87
CA GLY A 497 10.38 -13.34 -3.43
C GLY A 497 9.24 -14.12 -2.75
N PHE A 498 8.40 -13.42 -1.97
CA PHE A 498 7.13 -13.96 -1.48
C PHE A 498 6.20 -14.15 -2.69
N GLU A 499 6.38 -15.26 -3.41
CA GLU A 499 5.55 -15.63 -4.56
C GLU A 499 4.38 -16.52 -4.08
N PRO A 500 3.17 -15.96 -4.00
CA PRO A 500 2.01 -16.73 -3.59
C PRO A 500 1.70 -17.80 -4.64
N PRO A 501 1.30 -19.02 -4.22
CA PRO A 501 1.00 -20.12 -5.13
C PRO A 501 -0.36 -19.93 -5.83
N MET A 502 -0.54 -18.82 -6.59
CA MET A 502 -1.79 -18.48 -7.26
C MET A 502 -2.31 -19.58 -8.17
N ALA A 503 -1.42 -20.26 -8.88
CA ALA A 503 -1.81 -21.42 -9.70
C ALA A 503 -2.42 -22.56 -8.85
N ARG A 504 -2.04 -22.70 -7.58
CA ARG A 504 -2.65 -23.65 -6.64
C ARG A 504 -4.03 -23.18 -6.23
N TYR A 505 -4.18 -21.89 -5.83
CA TYR A 505 -5.48 -21.33 -5.45
C TYR A 505 -6.50 -21.40 -6.58
N LEU A 506 -6.12 -21.01 -7.80
CA LEU A 506 -6.98 -21.07 -8.98
C LEU A 506 -7.42 -22.50 -9.40
N ARG A 507 -6.80 -23.54 -8.86
CA ARG A 507 -7.20 -24.93 -9.06
C ARG A 507 -8.06 -25.48 -7.93
N MET A 508 -8.14 -24.81 -6.79
CA MET A 508 -9.00 -25.23 -5.67
C MET A 508 -10.48 -25.14 -6.09
N PRO A 509 -11.26 -26.22 -5.90
CA PRO A 509 -12.68 -26.24 -6.29
C PRO A 509 -13.48 -25.08 -5.68
N GLU A 510 -13.22 -24.78 -4.41
CA GLU A 510 -13.91 -23.73 -3.64
C GLU A 510 -13.64 -22.34 -4.25
N PHE A 511 -12.38 -22.04 -4.58
CA PHE A 511 -12.04 -20.77 -5.20
C PHE A 511 -12.61 -20.65 -6.63
N ARG A 512 -12.64 -21.74 -7.37
CA ARG A 512 -13.27 -21.77 -8.69
C ARG A 512 -14.79 -21.57 -8.60
N ALA A 513 -15.44 -22.18 -7.62
CA ALA A 513 -16.85 -21.95 -7.33
C ALA A 513 -17.09 -20.47 -7.03
N TYR A 514 -16.31 -19.87 -6.14
CA TYR A 514 -16.39 -18.43 -5.83
C TYR A 514 -16.23 -17.55 -7.08
N LEU A 515 -15.24 -17.84 -7.93
CA LEU A 515 -15.05 -17.10 -9.19
C LEU A 515 -16.25 -17.20 -10.12
N ASN A 516 -16.87 -18.37 -10.24
CA ASN A 516 -18.01 -18.58 -11.13
C ASN A 516 -19.33 -18.04 -10.55
N ASP A 517 -19.56 -18.24 -9.27
CA ASP A 517 -20.86 -18.00 -8.64
C ASP A 517 -20.98 -16.56 -8.09
N VAL A 518 -19.85 -15.99 -7.64
CA VAL A 518 -19.81 -14.65 -7.05
C VAL A 518 -19.21 -13.63 -8.02
N VAL A 519 -17.96 -13.87 -8.48
CA VAL A 519 -17.27 -12.89 -9.34
C VAL A 519 -17.97 -12.75 -10.68
N LEU A 520 -18.37 -13.86 -11.33
CA LEU A 520 -19.06 -13.83 -12.63
C LEU A 520 -20.59 -13.71 -12.52
N SER A 521 -21.14 -13.45 -11.33
CA SER A 521 -22.60 -13.29 -11.14
C SER A 521 -23.14 -12.07 -11.89
N SER A 522 -24.39 -12.11 -12.31
CA SER A 522 -25.06 -11.00 -13.00
C SER A 522 -25.31 -9.78 -12.10
N GLY A 523 -25.31 -9.96 -10.78
CA GLY A 523 -25.48 -8.87 -9.80
C GLY A 523 -24.19 -8.15 -9.41
N ASN A 524 -23.04 -8.57 -9.93
CA ASN A 524 -21.76 -7.95 -9.65
C ASN A 524 -21.55 -6.72 -10.52
N ALA A 525 -21.70 -5.52 -9.96
CA ALA A 525 -21.52 -4.26 -10.68
C ALA A 525 -20.08 -4.04 -11.23
N VAL A 526 -19.08 -4.74 -10.69
CA VAL A 526 -17.71 -4.68 -11.22
C VAL A 526 -17.62 -5.27 -12.62
N LEU A 527 -18.47 -6.26 -12.94
CA LEU A 527 -18.51 -6.90 -14.25
C LEU A 527 -19.02 -6.00 -15.38
N ASP A 528 -19.69 -4.90 -15.08
CA ASP A 528 -20.11 -3.93 -16.09
C ASP A 528 -18.92 -3.26 -16.79
N HIS A 529 -17.73 -3.37 -16.19
CA HIS A 529 -16.48 -2.75 -16.66
C HIS A 529 -15.50 -3.72 -17.32
N VAL A 530 -15.82 -5.02 -17.39
CA VAL A 530 -14.92 -6.06 -17.93
C VAL A 530 -15.63 -6.97 -18.95
N ASP A 531 -14.86 -7.59 -19.84
CA ASP A 531 -15.37 -8.63 -20.75
C ASP A 531 -15.57 -9.94 -19.96
N LYS A 532 -16.81 -10.22 -19.63
CA LYS A 532 -17.20 -11.42 -18.88
C LYS A 532 -16.82 -12.73 -19.58
N ALA A 533 -16.89 -12.78 -20.93
CA ALA A 533 -16.53 -13.97 -21.68
C ALA A 533 -15.02 -14.18 -21.70
N ALA A 534 -14.24 -13.11 -21.86
CA ALA A 534 -12.79 -13.18 -21.74
C ALA A 534 -12.35 -13.59 -20.33
N THR A 535 -12.95 -13.00 -19.31
CA THR A 535 -12.69 -13.35 -17.90
C THR A 535 -12.95 -14.82 -17.62
N ARG A 536 -14.08 -15.36 -18.10
CA ARG A 536 -14.40 -16.80 -18.00
C ARG A 536 -13.35 -17.67 -18.68
N ARG A 537 -12.92 -17.33 -19.89
CA ARG A 537 -11.84 -18.05 -20.58
C ARG A 537 -10.54 -18.05 -19.79
N MET A 538 -10.20 -16.93 -19.12
CA MET A 538 -9.00 -16.83 -18.26
C MET A 538 -9.10 -17.72 -17.01
N ILE A 539 -10.27 -17.78 -16.36
CA ILE A 539 -10.52 -18.68 -15.24
C ILE A 539 -10.37 -20.14 -15.67
N ASP A 540 -10.95 -20.51 -16.81
CA ASP A 540 -10.87 -21.89 -17.34
C ASP A 540 -9.44 -22.26 -17.75
N TYR A 541 -8.72 -21.34 -18.38
CA TYR A 541 -7.32 -21.55 -18.74
C TYR A 541 -6.43 -21.72 -17.52
N SER A 542 -6.52 -20.84 -16.54
CA SER A 542 -5.72 -20.89 -15.31
C SER A 542 -5.99 -22.13 -14.46
N GLY A 543 -7.22 -22.65 -14.51
CA GLY A 543 -7.55 -23.92 -13.86
C GLY A 543 -6.92 -25.18 -14.46
N ARG A 544 -6.58 -25.14 -15.76
CA ARG A 544 -6.01 -26.29 -16.49
C ARG A 544 -4.49 -26.25 -16.61
N HIS A 545 -3.87 -25.08 -16.53
CA HIS A 545 -2.45 -24.89 -16.81
C HIS A 545 -1.70 -24.40 -15.56
N ALA A 546 -0.69 -25.16 -15.13
CA ALA A 546 0.12 -24.84 -13.96
C ALA A 546 0.96 -23.55 -14.11
N MET A 547 1.22 -23.13 -15.34
CA MET A 547 2.03 -21.96 -15.71
C MET A 547 1.14 -20.89 -16.36
N ALA A 548 0.10 -20.45 -15.66
CA ALA A 548 -0.67 -19.30 -16.14
C ALA A 548 0.19 -18.02 -16.08
N ASN A 549 -0.10 -17.08 -16.99
CA ASN A 549 0.57 -15.80 -17.06
C ASN A 549 0.33 -15.01 -15.77
N ARG A 550 1.39 -14.45 -15.15
CA ARG A 550 1.31 -13.62 -13.95
C ARG A 550 0.29 -12.47 -14.08
N GLU A 551 0.18 -11.88 -15.27
CA GLU A 551 -0.79 -10.80 -15.54
C GLU A 551 -2.24 -11.29 -15.41
N VAL A 552 -2.53 -12.51 -15.88
CA VAL A 552 -3.85 -13.14 -15.69
C VAL A 552 -4.12 -13.41 -14.21
N HIS A 553 -3.12 -13.86 -13.46
CA HIS A 553 -3.24 -14.06 -12.02
C HIS A 553 -3.54 -12.74 -11.28
N ASN A 554 -2.77 -11.69 -11.59
CA ASN A 554 -2.98 -10.37 -11.00
C ASN A 554 -4.37 -9.83 -11.32
N TYR A 555 -4.82 -9.97 -12.56
CA TYR A 555 -6.15 -9.53 -12.99
C TYR A 555 -7.27 -10.30 -12.27
N LEU A 556 -7.23 -11.61 -12.28
CA LEU A 556 -8.24 -12.44 -11.62
C LEU A 556 -8.30 -12.15 -10.12
N TRP A 557 -7.13 -11.97 -9.49
CA TRP A 557 -7.08 -11.59 -8.08
C TRP A 557 -7.63 -10.19 -7.83
N ALA A 558 -7.22 -9.20 -8.61
CA ALA A 558 -7.72 -7.82 -8.47
C ALA A 558 -9.24 -7.77 -8.62
N LEU A 559 -9.79 -8.50 -9.60
CA LEU A 559 -11.22 -8.62 -9.82
C LEU A 559 -11.92 -9.32 -8.65
N THR A 560 -11.32 -10.39 -8.12
CA THR A 560 -11.83 -11.14 -6.95
C THR A 560 -11.87 -10.27 -5.70
N PHE A 561 -10.75 -9.62 -5.39
CA PHE A 561 -10.63 -8.75 -4.24
C PHE A 561 -11.61 -7.57 -4.32
N LEU A 562 -11.68 -6.91 -5.47
CA LEU A 562 -12.62 -5.80 -5.68
C LEU A 562 -14.07 -6.24 -5.52
N THR A 563 -14.43 -7.42 -6.05
CA THR A 563 -15.79 -7.98 -5.91
C THR A 563 -16.10 -8.28 -4.44
N ALA A 564 -15.21 -8.96 -3.72
CA ALA A 564 -15.37 -9.28 -2.31
C ALA A 564 -15.52 -8.01 -1.46
N TRP A 565 -14.66 -7.02 -1.74
CA TRP A 565 -14.69 -5.74 -1.02
C TRP A 565 -15.99 -4.97 -1.25
N VAL A 566 -16.45 -4.86 -2.51
CA VAL A 566 -17.71 -4.18 -2.87
C VAL A 566 -18.92 -4.90 -2.26
N ALA A 567 -18.95 -6.23 -2.28
CA ALA A 567 -20.01 -7.03 -1.68
C ALA A 567 -20.11 -6.80 -0.16
N ALA A 568 -18.96 -6.77 0.53
CA ALA A 568 -18.90 -6.50 1.97
C ALA A 568 -19.42 -5.10 2.37
N GLN A 569 -19.36 -4.11 1.46
CA GLN A 569 -19.92 -2.78 1.74
C GLN A 569 -21.43 -2.70 1.49
N LYS A 570 -22.01 -3.59 0.69
CA LYS A 570 -23.46 -3.64 0.43
C LYS A 570 -24.23 -4.41 1.51
N GLY A 571 -23.59 -5.35 2.18
CA GLY A 571 -24.17 -6.18 3.24
C GLY A 571 -24.03 -5.64 4.67
N ALA A 572 -23.39 -4.47 4.84
CA ALA A 572 -23.06 -3.89 6.16
C ALA A 572 -24.01 -2.63 6.44
#